data_6b1e91e6ee465a0a45e63e3e03a16e54
#
_entry.id   6b1e91e6ee465a0a45e63e3e03a16e54
#
_cell.length_a   1.000
_cell.length_b   1.000
_cell.length_c   1.000
_cell.angle_alpha   90.00
_cell.angle_beta   90.00
_cell.angle_gamma   90.00
#
_symmetry.space_group_name_H-M   'P 1'
#
loop_
_entity.id
_entity.type
_entity.pdbx_description
1 polymer ?
#
loop_
_entity_poly.entity_id
_entity_poly.type
_entity_poly.pdbx_seq_one_letter_code
_entity_poly.pdbx_strand_id
1 'polypeptide(L)'
;MQRYILQRDKFKGNGTKWLTDGLFLDQSATDRNALYTLQPWDREKNGKHYPSIHKLYVECEDVSEYEFANKYFACYQHWLKLKECAFFKPAYESMKDELQQRLKAKAVKVMLDQMYAGEASQATLSYLANKGYLDKNAVGKPKRAGRKPKKAEVVSLVKDDLRRLQE
;
A
#
# COMPACT_ATOMS: atom_id res chain seq x y z
N MET A 1 5.27 8.20 -21.93
CA MET A 1 4.28 8.12 -20.81
C MET A 1 2.93 8.57 -21.35
N GLN A 2 2.08 7.63 -21.79
CA GLN A 2 0.72 7.95 -22.23
C GLN A 2 -0.10 8.34 -20.99
N ARG A 3 -0.46 9.63 -20.88
CA ARG A 3 -1.49 10.07 -19.93
C ARG A 3 -2.80 9.43 -20.41
N TYR A 4 -3.27 8.43 -19.70
CA TYR A 4 -4.67 8.02 -19.81
C TYR A 4 -5.51 9.19 -19.29
N ILE A 5 -5.98 10.04 -20.20
CA ILE A 5 -7.06 10.96 -19.93
C ILE A 5 -8.31 10.08 -19.82
N LEU A 6 -8.54 9.54 -18.63
CA LEU A 6 -9.80 8.88 -18.32
C LEU A 6 -10.91 9.91 -18.62
N GLN A 7 -11.78 9.57 -19.56
CA GLN A 7 -12.92 10.42 -19.89
C GLN A 7 -13.75 10.61 -18.63
N ARG A 8 -13.70 11.80 -18.06
CA ARG A 8 -14.38 12.14 -16.78
C ARG A 8 -15.86 11.77 -16.78
N ASP A 9 -16.46 11.71 -17.96
CA ASP A 9 -17.87 11.38 -18.15
C ASP A 9 -18.21 9.94 -17.74
N LYS A 10 -17.26 9.00 -17.80
CA LYS A 10 -17.44 7.62 -17.32
C LYS A 10 -17.68 7.52 -15.81
N PHE A 11 -17.29 8.56 -15.07
CA PHE A 11 -17.45 8.63 -13.62
C PHE A 11 -18.68 9.42 -13.18
N LYS A 12 -19.49 9.89 -14.13
CA LYS A 12 -20.74 10.59 -13.87
C LYS A 12 -21.92 9.69 -14.22
N GLY A 13 -22.88 9.64 -13.31
CA GLY A 13 -24.20 9.06 -13.60
C GLY A 13 -25.07 9.99 -14.45
N ASN A 14 -26.35 9.69 -14.52
CA ASN A 14 -27.34 10.57 -15.15
C ASN A 14 -27.42 11.90 -14.38
N GLY A 15 -26.52 12.83 -14.68
CA GLY A 15 -26.43 14.13 -14.03
C GLY A 15 -24.99 14.55 -13.70
N THR A 16 -24.85 15.50 -12.78
CA THR A 16 -23.57 16.10 -12.37
C THR A 16 -22.85 15.35 -11.23
N LYS A 17 -23.51 14.38 -10.58
CA LYS A 17 -22.98 13.67 -9.42
C LYS A 17 -22.01 12.56 -9.83
N TRP A 18 -20.91 12.45 -9.08
CA TRP A 18 -19.96 11.36 -9.24
C TRP A 18 -20.58 10.01 -8.85
N LEU A 19 -20.32 8.98 -9.66
CA LEU A 19 -20.65 7.60 -9.32
C LEU A 19 -19.83 7.16 -8.11
N THR A 20 -20.44 6.38 -7.23
CA THR A 20 -19.78 5.77 -6.07
C THR A 20 -19.90 4.23 -6.14
N ASP A 21 -20.98 3.67 -5.60
CA ASP A 21 -21.31 2.24 -5.64
C ASP A 21 -21.39 1.66 -7.05
N GLY A 22 -21.99 2.40 -7.97
CA GLY A 22 -22.11 2.03 -9.37
C GLY A 22 -20.79 1.80 -10.13
N LEU A 23 -19.65 2.22 -9.59
CA LEU A 23 -18.33 1.97 -10.16
C LEU A 23 -17.81 0.55 -9.91
N PHE A 24 -18.38 -0.15 -8.95
CA PHE A 24 -17.89 -1.45 -8.52
C PHE A 24 -18.85 -2.57 -8.88
N LEU A 25 -18.32 -3.59 -9.54
CA LEU A 25 -19.08 -4.78 -9.93
C LEU A 25 -19.79 -5.44 -8.74
N ASP A 26 -19.17 -5.39 -7.57
CA ASP A 26 -19.61 -6.05 -6.36
C ASP A 26 -20.74 -5.29 -5.62
N GLN A 27 -20.95 -4.02 -5.94
CA GLN A 27 -21.92 -3.13 -5.29
C GLN A 27 -23.08 -2.73 -6.23
N SER A 28 -22.84 -2.77 -7.52
CA SER A 28 -23.83 -2.32 -8.51
C SER A 28 -24.85 -3.41 -8.83
N ALA A 29 -26.13 -3.04 -8.83
CA ALA A 29 -27.20 -3.92 -9.29
C ALA A 29 -27.10 -4.22 -10.80
N THR A 30 -26.43 -3.35 -11.56
CA THR A 30 -26.23 -3.50 -13.01
C THR A 30 -24.76 -3.27 -13.35
N ASP A 31 -24.20 -4.11 -14.24
CA ASP A 31 -22.78 -4.00 -14.64
C ASP A 31 -22.49 -2.82 -15.58
N ARG A 32 -23.51 -2.03 -15.96
CA ARG A 32 -23.42 -1.02 -17.02
C ARG A 32 -22.30 0.00 -16.79
N ASN A 33 -22.20 0.52 -15.57
CA ASN A 33 -21.25 1.58 -15.22
C ASN A 33 -20.04 1.06 -14.43
N ALA A 34 -20.01 -0.24 -14.08
CA ALA A 34 -18.92 -0.81 -13.30
C ALA A 34 -17.61 -0.78 -14.10
N LEU A 35 -16.56 -0.25 -13.48
CA LEU A 35 -15.21 -0.15 -14.01
C LEU A 35 -14.23 -1.04 -13.22
N TYR A 36 -14.51 -1.31 -11.97
CA TYR A 36 -13.62 -1.98 -11.02
C TYR A 36 -14.33 -3.08 -10.23
N THR A 37 -13.54 -3.91 -9.56
CA THR A 37 -14.01 -4.81 -8.50
C THR A 37 -13.36 -4.44 -7.16
N LEU A 38 -14.06 -4.69 -6.05
CA LEU A 38 -13.53 -4.56 -4.67
C LEU A 38 -12.74 -5.80 -4.24
N GLN A 39 -12.81 -6.89 -5.01
CA GLN A 39 -12.04 -8.09 -4.70
C GLN A 39 -10.53 -7.83 -4.84
N PRO A 40 -9.66 -8.52 -4.08
CA PRO A 40 -8.21 -8.35 -4.18
C PRO A 40 -7.61 -8.90 -5.49
N TRP A 41 -8.42 -9.51 -6.36
CA TRP A 41 -8.03 -10.01 -7.69
C TRP A 41 -8.94 -9.45 -8.78
N ASP A 42 -8.42 -9.39 -10.00
CA ASP A 42 -9.16 -8.96 -11.19
C ASP A 42 -10.31 -9.95 -11.46
N ARG A 43 -11.44 -9.45 -11.97
CA ARG A 43 -12.60 -10.28 -12.31
C ARG A 43 -12.99 -10.10 -13.77
N GLU A 44 -13.56 -11.18 -14.32
CA GLU A 44 -14.20 -11.14 -15.61
C GLU A 44 -15.69 -11.51 -15.49
N LYS A 45 -16.53 -10.78 -16.20
CA LYS A 45 -17.97 -11.06 -16.27
C LYS A 45 -18.50 -10.63 -17.64
N ASN A 46 -19.22 -11.52 -18.31
CA ASN A 46 -19.81 -11.24 -19.63
C ASN A 46 -18.79 -10.75 -20.68
N GLY A 47 -17.56 -11.29 -20.67
CA GLY A 47 -16.48 -10.91 -21.58
C GLY A 47 -15.87 -9.54 -21.30
N LYS A 48 -16.24 -8.88 -20.20
CA LYS A 48 -15.65 -7.62 -19.74
C LYS A 48 -14.74 -7.85 -18.53
N HIS A 49 -13.55 -7.28 -18.61
CA HIS A 49 -12.54 -7.31 -17.55
C HIS A 49 -12.76 -6.16 -16.55
N TYR A 50 -12.72 -6.48 -15.26
CA TYR A 50 -12.85 -5.54 -14.14
C TYR A 50 -11.59 -5.62 -13.29
N PRO A 51 -10.67 -4.66 -13.41
CA PRO A 51 -9.46 -4.65 -12.60
C PRO A 51 -9.78 -4.45 -11.12
N SER A 52 -8.99 -5.09 -10.27
CA SER A 52 -9.05 -4.93 -8.83
C SER A 52 -8.56 -3.54 -8.43
N ILE A 53 -9.42 -2.77 -7.78
CA ILE A 53 -9.01 -1.46 -7.25
C ILE A 53 -7.98 -1.64 -6.12
N HIS A 54 -8.05 -2.72 -5.36
CA HIS A 54 -7.09 -3.09 -4.34
C HIS A 54 -5.68 -3.27 -4.93
N LYS A 55 -5.57 -4.10 -5.96
CA LYS A 55 -4.30 -4.34 -6.66
C LYS A 55 -3.72 -3.06 -7.24
N LEU A 56 -4.55 -2.26 -7.94
CA LEU A 56 -4.14 -0.99 -8.53
C LEU A 56 -3.62 0.01 -7.48
N TYR A 57 -4.26 0.05 -6.31
CA TYR A 57 -3.85 0.93 -5.20
C TYR A 57 -2.49 0.52 -4.62
N VAL A 58 -2.32 -0.76 -4.33
CA VAL A 58 -1.07 -1.29 -3.78
C VAL A 58 0.09 -1.20 -4.78
N GLU A 59 -0.17 -1.42 -6.08
CA GLU A 59 0.84 -1.31 -7.14
C GLU A 59 1.25 0.14 -7.44
N CYS A 60 0.34 1.09 -7.24
CA CYS A 60 0.64 2.51 -7.46
C CYS A 60 1.67 3.07 -6.45
N GLU A 61 1.72 2.50 -5.25
CA GLU A 61 2.66 2.89 -4.17
C GLU A 61 2.60 4.38 -3.81
N ASP A 62 1.48 5.04 -4.13
CA ASP A 62 1.28 6.47 -3.85
C ASP A 62 0.73 6.67 -2.44
N VAL A 63 1.62 7.02 -1.51
CA VAL A 63 1.26 7.30 -0.10
C VAL A 63 0.36 8.53 0.02
N SER A 64 0.47 9.48 -0.91
CA SER A 64 -0.34 10.70 -0.95
C SER A 64 -1.75 10.46 -1.51
N GLU A 65 -1.93 9.36 -2.24
CA GLU A 65 -3.15 9.01 -2.98
C GLU A 65 -3.54 10.00 -4.08
N TYR A 66 -2.74 11.03 -4.31
CA TYR A 66 -3.06 12.07 -5.28
C TYR A 66 -2.88 11.59 -6.71
N GLU A 67 -1.76 10.94 -7.01
CA GLU A 67 -1.50 10.37 -8.34
C GLU A 67 -2.45 9.20 -8.63
N PHE A 68 -2.67 8.34 -7.64
CA PHE A 68 -3.63 7.24 -7.74
C PHE A 68 -5.02 7.74 -8.08
N ALA A 69 -5.52 8.73 -7.35
CA ALA A 69 -6.84 9.31 -7.57
C ALA A 69 -7.00 9.93 -8.96
N ASN A 70 -6.00 10.65 -9.45
CA ASN A 70 -6.06 11.27 -10.78
C ASN A 70 -5.83 10.27 -11.92
N LYS A 71 -5.23 9.13 -11.65
CA LYS A 71 -4.99 8.07 -12.64
C LYS A 71 -6.20 7.16 -12.83
N TYR A 72 -6.87 6.79 -11.74
CA TYR A 72 -7.92 5.78 -11.75
C TYR A 72 -9.34 6.33 -11.49
N PHE A 73 -9.46 7.57 -11.05
CA PHE A 73 -10.74 8.25 -10.82
C PHE A 73 -10.83 9.58 -11.57
N ALA A 74 -11.98 10.21 -11.52
CA ALA A 74 -12.22 11.48 -12.22
C ALA A 74 -11.31 12.60 -11.71
N CYS A 75 -11.05 12.63 -10.40
CA CYS A 75 -10.19 13.59 -9.71
C CYS A 75 -10.04 13.19 -8.24
N TYR A 76 -9.14 13.87 -7.54
CA TYR A 76 -8.87 13.63 -6.11
C TYR A 76 -10.13 13.81 -5.23
N GLN A 77 -10.99 14.79 -5.54
CA GLN A 77 -12.26 15.01 -4.81
C GLN A 77 -13.22 13.82 -4.93
N HIS A 78 -13.24 13.17 -6.10
CA HIS A 78 -14.05 11.96 -6.29
C HIS A 78 -13.53 10.80 -5.40
N TRP A 79 -12.22 10.64 -5.32
CA TRP A 79 -11.58 9.67 -4.44
C TRP A 79 -11.90 9.93 -2.96
N LEU A 80 -11.80 11.18 -2.49
CA LEU A 80 -12.18 11.54 -1.12
C LEU A 80 -13.62 11.15 -0.80
N LYS A 81 -14.54 11.44 -1.73
CA LYS A 81 -15.95 11.06 -1.56
C LYS A 81 -16.16 9.55 -1.48
N LEU A 82 -15.42 8.75 -2.25
CA LEU A 82 -15.48 7.29 -2.16
C LEU A 82 -15.03 6.79 -0.79
N LYS A 83 -13.96 7.36 -0.24
CA LYS A 83 -13.45 6.99 1.10
C LYS A 83 -14.47 7.25 2.24
N GLU A 84 -15.40 8.18 2.04
CA GLU A 84 -16.47 8.47 3.00
C GLU A 84 -17.61 7.43 2.94
N CYS A 85 -17.74 6.69 1.82
CA CYS A 85 -18.80 5.70 1.63
C CYS A 85 -18.63 4.49 2.56
N ALA A 86 -19.68 4.13 3.30
CA ALA A 86 -19.63 3.04 4.28
C ALA A 86 -19.23 1.69 3.66
N PHE A 87 -19.71 1.39 2.45
CA PHE A 87 -19.39 0.14 1.75
C PHE A 87 -17.91 0.05 1.35
N PHE A 88 -17.25 1.19 1.11
CA PHE A 88 -15.88 1.25 0.62
C PHE A 88 -14.84 1.23 1.74
N LYS A 89 -15.19 1.72 2.94
CA LYS A 89 -14.26 1.82 4.07
C LYS A 89 -13.50 0.53 4.39
N PRO A 90 -14.14 -0.65 4.49
CA PRO A 90 -13.42 -1.88 4.82
C PRO A 90 -12.38 -2.25 3.76
N ALA A 91 -12.71 -2.10 2.47
CA ALA A 91 -11.79 -2.34 1.38
C ALA A 91 -10.63 -1.33 1.39
N TYR A 92 -10.93 -0.06 1.64
CA TYR A 92 -9.92 0.99 1.73
C TYR A 92 -8.92 0.76 2.88
N GLU A 93 -9.38 0.40 4.07
CA GLU A 93 -8.49 0.08 5.21
C GLU A 93 -7.59 -1.12 4.90
N SER A 94 -8.13 -2.17 4.28
CA SER A 94 -7.36 -3.33 3.84
C SER A 94 -6.27 -2.95 2.81
N MET A 95 -6.61 -2.15 1.80
CA MET A 95 -5.65 -1.66 0.79
C MET A 95 -4.53 -0.84 1.43
N LYS A 96 -4.89 0.05 2.36
CA LYS A 96 -3.95 0.91 3.07
C LYS A 96 -2.99 0.11 3.95
N ASP A 97 -3.51 -0.88 4.68
CA ASP A 97 -2.70 -1.76 5.52
C ASP A 97 -1.70 -2.57 4.67
N GLU A 98 -2.16 -3.14 3.54
CA GLU A 98 -1.27 -3.88 2.63
C GLU A 98 -0.19 -2.97 2.04
N LEU A 99 -0.54 -1.77 1.57
CA LEU A 99 0.43 -0.80 1.06
C LEU A 99 1.49 -0.46 2.13
N GLN A 100 1.08 -0.22 3.37
CA GLN A 100 2.01 0.07 4.46
C GLN A 100 2.96 -1.11 4.72
N GLN A 101 2.46 -2.35 4.74
CA GLN A 101 3.29 -3.54 4.91
C GLN A 101 4.28 -3.71 3.74
N ARG A 102 3.83 -3.50 2.52
CA ARG A 102 4.68 -3.56 1.33
C ARG A 102 5.82 -2.52 1.36
N LEU A 103 5.50 -1.28 1.69
CA LEU A 103 6.50 -0.21 1.83
C LEU A 103 7.49 -0.49 2.96
N LYS A 104 6.99 -1.00 4.09
CA LYS A 104 7.82 -1.42 5.22
C LYS A 104 8.78 -2.55 4.83
N ALA A 105 8.29 -3.57 4.12
CA ALA A 105 9.11 -4.67 3.63
C ALA A 105 10.22 -4.18 2.69
N LYS A 106 9.90 -3.26 1.77
CA LYS A 106 10.90 -2.63 0.88
C LYS A 106 11.96 -1.86 1.66
N ALA A 107 11.55 -1.07 2.64
CA ALA A 107 12.49 -0.31 3.47
C ALA A 107 13.43 -1.24 4.26
N VAL A 108 12.89 -2.31 4.86
CA VAL A 108 13.70 -3.31 5.57
C VAL A 108 14.66 -4.02 4.62
N LYS A 109 14.22 -4.35 3.39
CA LYS A 109 15.10 -4.96 2.38
C LYS A 109 16.29 -4.04 2.06
N VAL A 110 16.06 -2.76 1.82
CA VAL A 110 17.14 -1.79 1.57
C VAL A 110 18.10 -1.70 2.76
N MET A 111 17.58 -1.70 3.99
CA MET A 111 18.41 -1.70 5.21
C MET A 111 19.28 -2.96 5.32
N LEU A 112 18.74 -4.12 4.95
CA LEU A 112 19.48 -5.39 4.94
C LEU A 112 20.58 -5.37 3.86
N ASP A 113 20.27 -4.90 2.66
CA ASP A 113 21.24 -4.79 1.57
C ASP A 113 22.41 -3.87 1.97
N GLN A 114 22.14 -2.72 2.60
CA GLN A 114 23.16 -1.82 3.14
C GLN A 114 24.00 -2.50 4.24
N MET A 115 23.37 -3.31 5.11
CA MET A 115 24.07 -4.05 6.15
C MET A 115 25.02 -5.07 5.56
N TYR A 116 24.61 -5.83 4.54
CA TYR A 116 25.48 -6.82 3.87
C TYR A 116 26.62 -6.16 3.09
N ALA A 117 26.38 -4.99 2.49
CA ALA A 117 27.42 -4.19 1.83
C ALA A 117 28.42 -3.53 2.82
N GLY A 118 28.13 -3.57 4.12
CA GLY A 118 28.95 -2.89 5.13
C GLY A 118 28.74 -1.36 5.21
N GLU A 119 27.75 -0.83 4.50
CA GLU A 119 27.41 0.60 4.37
C GLU A 119 26.35 1.08 5.37
N ALA A 120 25.76 0.16 6.13
CA ALA A 120 24.68 0.49 7.05
C ALA A 120 25.14 1.44 8.17
N SER A 121 24.31 2.44 8.45
CA SER A 121 24.52 3.36 9.59
C SER A 121 24.33 2.62 10.93
N GLN A 122 24.91 3.17 12.01
CA GLN A 122 24.71 2.63 13.36
C GLN A 122 23.22 2.63 13.76
N ALA A 123 22.44 3.62 13.29
CA ALA A 123 21.00 3.68 13.53
C ALA A 123 20.26 2.54 12.82
N THR A 124 20.60 2.25 11.57
CA THR A 124 20.05 1.13 10.79
C THR A 124 20.34 -0.20 11.47
N LEU A 125 21.59 -0.43 11.88
CA LEU A 125 21.99 -1.65 12.58
C LEU A 125 21.24 -1.82 13.91
N SER A 126 21.11 -0.75 14.69
CA SER A 126 20.36 -0.79 15.95
C SER A 126 18.87 -1.06 15.75
N TYR A 127 18.27 -0.50 14.69
CA TYR A 127 16.88 -0.76 14.32
C TYR A 127 16.66 -2.24 13.97
N LEU A 128 17.51 -2.80 13.12
CA LEU A 128 17.43 -4.22 12.72
C LEU A 128 17.67 -5.17 13.91
N ALA A 129 18.69 -4.92 14.72
CA ALA A 129 19.02 -5.73 15.89
C ALA A 129 17.90 -5.74 16.94
N ASN A 130 17.21 -4.61 17.12
CA ASN A 130 16.05 -4.51 18.03
C ASN A 130 14.74 -4.98 17.39
N LYS A 131 14.78 -5.58 16.19
CA LYS A 131 13.59 -6.05 15.46
C LYS A 131 12.53 -4.94 15.29
N GLY A 132 12.96 -3.68 15.11
CA GLY A 132 12.08 -2.52 14.98
C GLY A 132 11.01 -2.68 13.89
N TYR A 133 11.24 -3.52 12.89
CA TYR A 133 10.30 -3.86 11.85
C TYR A 133 9.12 -4.73 12.32
N LEU A 134 9.22 -5.40 13.49
CA LEU A 134 8.12 -6.19 14.09
C LEU A 134 7.20 -5.35 14.95
N ASP A 135 7.70 -4.25 15.50
CA ASP A 135 6.93 -3.40 16.42
C ASP A 135 6.04 -2.41 15.67
N LYS A 136 4.72 -2.60 15.74
CA LYS A 136 3.73 -1.62 15.24
C LYS A 136 3.85 -0.26 15.94
N ASN A 137 4.47 -0.19 17.13
CA ASN A 137 4.60 0.99 17.97
C ASN A 137 6.04 1.54 18.05
N ALA A 138 6.97 1.03 17.27
CA ALA A 138 8.39 1.43 17.33
C ALA A 138 8.67 2.85 16.79
N VAL A 139 7.66 3.52 16.22
CA VAL A 139 7.78 4.91 15.82
C VAL A 139 7.65 5.79 17.06
N GLY A 140 8.78 6.17 17.64
CA GLY A 140 8.85 7.41 18.41
C GLY A 140 9.11 7.38 19.92
N LYS A 141 9.72 6.36 20.50
CA LYS A 141 10.32 6.52 21.85
C LYS A 141 11.82 6.21 21.83
N PRO A 142 12.70 7.20 21.97
CA PRO A 142 14.12 6.92 22.17
C PRO A 142 14.27 6.14 23.49
N LYS A 143 14.61 4.86 23.41
CA LYS A 143 15.04 4.12 24.59
C LYS A 143 16.31 4.80 25.10
N ARG A 144 16.30 5.19 26.38
CA ARG A 144 17.48 5.74 27.10
C ARG A 144 18.72 4.90 26.78
N ALA A 145 19.81 5.58 26.48
CA ALA A 145 21.05 5.03 26.00
C ALA A 145 21.63 3.97 26.95
N GLY A 146 21.31 2.70 26.68
CA GLY A 146 22.16 1.59 27.07
C GLY A 146 23.38 1.55 26.15
N ARG A 147 24.49 0.97 26.63
CA ARG A 147 25.76 0.81 25.93
C ARG A 147 25.54 0.38 24.48
N LYS A 148 25.93 1.23 23.51
CA LYS A 148 25.77 0.93 22.07
C LYS A 148 26.53 -0.34 21.72
N PRO A 149 25.89 -1.38 21.13
CA PRO A 149 26.58 -2.55 20.69
C PRO A 149 27.60 -2.20 19.59
N LYS A 150 28.73 -2.89 19.54
CA LYS A 150 29.73 -2.70 18.48
C LYS A 150 29.14 -3.18 17.15
N LYS A 151 29.51 -2.53 16.04
CA LYS A 151 28.99 -2.84 14.68
C LYS A 151 29.10 -4.34 14.33
N ALA A 152 30.21 -4.99 14.66
CA ALA A 152 30.44 -6.42 14.42
C ALA A 152 29.46 -7.33 15.18
N GLU A 153 29.15 -7.00 16.45
CA GLU A 153 28.24 -7.74 17.30
C GLU A 153 26.79 -7.67 16.79
N VAL A 154 26.36 -6.50 16.33
CA VAL A 154 25.02 -6.32 15.76
C VAL A 154 24.83 -7.09 14.46
N VAL A 155 25.83 -7.07 13.57
CA VAL A 155 25.80 -7.83 12.31
C VAL A 155 25.72 -9.34 12.56
N SER A 156 26.43 -9.85 13.57
CA SER A 156 26.38 -11.26 13.96
C SER A 156 24.98 -11.65 14.43
N LEU A 157 24.38 -10.89 15.36
CA LEU A 157 23.04 -11.17 15.89
C LEU A 157 21.96 -11.20 14.81
N VAL A 158 22.01 -10.24 13.88
CA VAL A 158 21.02 -10.19 12.78
C VAL A 158 21.19 -11.36 11.82
N LYS A 159 22.43 -11.77 11.52
CA LYS A 159 22.70 -12.94 10.66
C LYS A 159 22.22 -14.25 11.27
N ASP A 160 22.40 -14.42 12.57
CA ASP A 160 21.97 -15.64 13.28
C ASP A 160 20.43 -15.74 13.32
N ASP A 161 19.72 -14.63 13.53
CA ASP A 161 18.26 -14.61 13.49
C ASP A 161 17.71 -14.88 12.07
N LEU A 162 18.34 -14.34 11.03
CA LEU A 162 17.94 -14.60 9.64
C LEU A 162 18.15 -16.07 9.25
N ARG A 163 19.22 -16.71 9.73
CA ARG A 163 19.47 -18.14 9.49
C ARG A 163 18.37 -19.02 10.10
N ARG A 164 17.91 -18.68 11.32
CA ARG A 164 16.81 -19.40 11.99
C ARG A 164 15.45 -19.27 11.31
N LEU A 165 15.25 -18.23 10.51
CA LEU A 165 14.00 -18.02 9.76
C LEU A 165 13.98 -18.75 8.41
N GLN A 166 15.14 -19.35 8.00
CA GLN A 166 15.27 -20.11 6.75
C GLN A 166 15.26 -21.64 6.98
N GLU A 167 15.26 -22.08 8.23
CA GLU A 167 15.03 -23.47 8.66
C GLU A 167 13.55 -23.69 9.01
#